data_b1e678669222311146e934fe7ed89b1c
#
_entry.id   b1e678669222311146e934fe7ed89b1c
#
_cell.length_a   1.000
_cell.length_b   1.000
_cell.length_c   1.000
_cell.angle_alpha   90.00
_cell.angle_beta   90.00
_cell.angle_gamma   90.00
#
_symmetry.space_group_name_H-M   'P 1'
#
loop_
_entity.id
_entity.type
_entity.pdbx_description
1 polymer ?
#
loop_
_entity_poly.entity_id
_entity_poly.type
_entity_poly.pdbx_seq_one_letter_code
_entity_poly.pdbx_strand_id
1 'polypeptide(L)'
;MRVKVDPREVAKEFADFSRRMQKGRELLDKTRDRDVQIATTPKREVFRRDKTVLYRYEPVAKKTVSVPVLVVYGLVGRYTMADLQEDRSLIRNLLAQGVDLYVVDWGTPTRGDRWLTLEDYIDDYLDACIGQVCRESGLDAISLLGICEGGVFTLCYAARRPERVKNLVLTITPVDFHANAKGAPPHHGLIGLWSRSLTSEDIDRLIEANGNLPGELMSFVFSLMTPVNALTKYNLGLFDVMDDEKKLLNFLRMEKWLQDRPDHPGEAAKQWLKDLYQENQLVKGEFRLGGEKV
;
A
#
# COMPACT_ATOMS: atom_id res chain seq x y z
N MET A 1 48.51 1.51 12.34
CA MET A 1 48.27 1.60 10.90
C MET A 1 48.16 3.08 10.56
N ARG A 2 49.08 3.66 9.76
CA ARG A 2 48.98 5.07 9.31
C ARG A 2 48.11 5.09 8.04
N VAL A 3 46.94 5.69 8.10
CA VAL A 3 46.11 5.94 6.92
C VAL A 3 46.85 6.97 6.05
N LYS A 4 47.28 6.60 4.86
CA LYS A 4 47.85 7.54 3.87
C LYS A 4 46.64 8.12 3.09
N VAL A 5 46.38 9.39 3.32
CA VAL A 5 45.37 10.16 2.57
C VAL A 5 46.12 10.85 1.42
N ASP A 6 45.74 10.60 0.17
CA ASP A 6 46.25 11.35 -1.00
C ASP A 6 45.40 12.64 -1.15
N PRO A 7 46.06 13.83 -0.99
CA PRO A 7 45.34 15.11 -1.10
C PRO A 7 44.70 15.32 -2.48
N ARG A 8 45.24 14.71 -3.55
CA ARG A 8 44.71 14.84 -4.91
C ARG A 8 43.41 14.03 -5.08
N GLU A 9 43.39 12.83 -4.51
CA GLU A 9 42.14 12.01 -4.49
C GLU A 9 41.06 12.72 -3.69
N VAL A 10 41.37 13.23 -2.51
CA VAL A 10 40.39 13.98 -1.69
C VAL A 10 39.88 15.22 -2.43
N ALA A 11 40.73 15.98 -3.09
CA ALA A 11 40.33 17.15 -3.86
C ALA A 11 39.43 16.77 -5.05
N LYS A 12 39.71 15.64 -5.71
CA LYS A 12 38.87 15.11 -6.79
C LYS A 12 37.51 14.67 -6.28
N GLU A 13 37.43 13.89 -5.19
CA GLU A 13 36.18 13.47 -4.57
C GLU A 13 35.33 14.66 -4.13
N PHE A 14 35.97 15.70 -3.54
CA PHE A 14 35.28 16.91 -3.15
C PHE A 14 34.73 17.70 -4.35
N ALA A 15 35.46 17.78 -5.43
CA ALA A 15 35.03 18.42 -6.67
C ALA A 15 33.85 17.65 -7.30
N ASP A 16 33.92 16.32 -7.32
CA ASP A 16 32.80 15.45 -7.79
C ASP A 16 31.57 15.59 -6.91
N PHE A 17 31.73 15.59 -5.59
CA PHE A 17 30.65 15.85 -4.64
C PHE A 17 30.00 17.21 -4.91
N SER A 18 30.76 18.27 -5.03
CA SER A 18 30.26 19.63 -5.26
C SER A 18 29.48 19.72 -6.57
N ARG A 19 30.00 19.08 -7.64
CA ARG A 19 29.33 19.04 -8.95
C ARG A 19 27.98 18.30 -8.88
N ARG A 20 27.94 17.15 -8.21
CA ARG A 20 26.71 16.39 -8.01
C ARG A 20 25.68 17.17 -7.21
N MET A 21 26.09 17.83 -6.13
CA MET A 21 25.24 18.69 -5.32
C MET A 21 24.65 19.84 -6.13
N GLN A 22 25.48 20.52 -6.94
CA GLN A 22 25.01 21.60 -7.80
C GLN A 22 23.97 21.09 -8.81
N LYS A 23 24.28 20.01 -9.52
CA LYS A 23 23.36 19.41 -10.50
C LYS A 23 22.05 18.97 -9.85
N GLY A 24 22.13 18.32 -8.69
CA GLY A 24 20.96 17.88 -7.94
C GLY A 24 20.08 19.05 -7.51
N ARG A 25 20.67 20.14 -7.04
CA ARG A 25 19.94 21.37 -6.73
C ARG A 25 19.23 21.93 -7.96
N GLU A 26 19.92 22.02 -9.08
CA GLU A 26 19.33 22.52 -10.34
C GLU A 26 18.15 21.65 -10.81
N LEU A 27 18.23 20.32 -10.65
CA LEU A 27 17.14 19.41 -10.96
C LEU A 27 15.96 19.60 -10.00
N LEU A 28 16.20 19.70 -8.69
CA LEU A 28 15.15 19.96 -7.70
C LEU A 28 14.46 21.30 -7.95
N ASP A 29 15.22 22.37 -8.23
CA ASP A 29 14.66 23.71 -8.52
C ASP A 29 13.79 23.72 -9.80
N LYS A 30 14.07 22.83 -10.75
CA LYS A 30 13.28 22.68 -11.99
C LYS A 30 12.06 21.79 -11.81
N THR A 31 12.08 20.84 -10.86
CA THR A 31 11.01 19.87 -10.64
C THR A 31 9.74 20.58 -10.17
N ARG A 32 8.60 20.25 -10.75
CA ARG A 32 7.28 20.78 -10.41
C ARG A 32 6.37 19.64 -9.94
N ASP A 33 5.30 19.97 -9.23
CA ASP A 33 4.31 18.98 -8.77
C ASP A 33 3.76 18.11 -9.89
N ARG A 34 3.62 18.65 -11.11
CA ARG A 34 3.20 17.88 -12.30
C ARG A 34 4.18 16.78 -12.71
N ASP A 35 5.47 16.92 -12.39
CA ASP A 35 6.52 15.99 -12.78
C ASP A 35 6.60 14.79 -11.81
N VAL A 36 6.05 14.96 -10.59
CA VAL A 36 6.00 13.94 -9.54
C VAL A 36 4.59 13.34 -9.36
N GLN A 37 3.76 13.39 -10.40
CA GLN A 37 2.45 12.74 -10.37
C GLN A 37 2.59 11.21 -10.34
N ILE A 38 1.72 10.56 -9.58
CA ILE A 38 1.59 9.10 -9.47
C ILE A 38 0.19 8.67 -9.91
N ALA A 39 0.01 7.39 -10.23
CA ALA A 39 -1.27 6.82 -10.64
C ALA A 39 -1.90 7.54 -11.85
N THR A 40 -1.04 7.89 -12.81
CA THR A 40 -1.43 8.66 -14.00
C THR A 40 -2.04 7.83 -15.12
N THR A 41 -2.10 6.50 -15.00
CA THR A 41 -2.76 5.67 -16.00
C THR A 41 -4.24 6.03 -16.11
N PRO A 42 -4.73 6.34 -17.34
CA PRO A 42 -6.10 6.78 -17.53
C PRO A 42 -7.12 5.79 -16.99
N LYS A 43 -8.07 6.30 -16.22
CA LYS A 43 -9.17 5.54 -15.63
C LYS A 43 -10.39 6.42 -15.45
N ARG A 44 -11.56 5.80 -15.38
CA ARG A 44 -12.83 6.47 -15.11
C ARG A 44 -13.50 5.87 -13.86
N GLU A 45 -14.19 6.69 -13.12
CA GLU A 45 -15.09 6.25 -12.05
C GLU A 45 -16.27 5.49 -12.67
N VAL A 46 -16.56 4.31 -12.15
CA VAL A 46 -17.67 3.46 -12.59
C VAL A 46 -18.71 3.19 -11.52
N PHE A 47 -18.30 3.39 -10.24
CA PHE A 47 -19.19 3.24 -9.10
C PHE A 47 -18.62 4.01 -7.90
N ARG A 48 -19.52 4.49 -7.05
CA ARG A 48 -19.18 5.13 -5.78
C ARG A 48 -20.17 4.72 -4.71
N ARG A 49 -19.66 4.44 -3.53
CA ARG A 49 -20.43 4.26 -2.33
C ARG A 49 -19.70 4.96 -1.17
N ASP A 50 -20.33 5.97 -0.61
CA ASP A 50 -19.72 6.87 0.38
C ASP A 50 -18.37 7.43 -0.15
N LYS A 51 -17.27 7.11 0.52
CA LYS A 51 -15.91 7.51 0.11
C LYS A 51 -15.22 6.50 -0.79
N THR A 52 -15.73 5.27 -0.84
CA THR A 52 -15.18 4.21 -1.67
C THR A 52 -15.55 4.43 -3.13
N VAL A 53 -14.53 4.43 -3.99
CA VAL A 53 -14.67 4.62 -5.43
C VAL A 53 -14.12 3.41 -6.16
N LEU A 54 -14.89 2.92 -7.12
CA LEU A 54 -14.43 1.93 -8.07
C LEU A 54 -14.03 2.61 -9.37
N TYR A 55 -12.78 2.46 -9.76
CA TYR A 55 -12.29 2.92 -11.04
C TYR A 55 -12.12 1.75 -12.00
N ARG A 56 -12.40 1.99 -13.30
CA ARG A 56 -12.01 1.11 -14.40
C ARG A 56 -10.95 1.80 -15.22
N TYR A 57 -9.85 1.10 -15.48
CA TYR A 57 -8.78 1.62 -16.34
C TYR A 57 -9.17 1.56 -17.82
N GLU A 58 -8.67 2.51 -18.59
CA GLU A 58 -8.83 2.49 -20.03
C GLU A 58 -7.94 1.41 -20.66
N PRO A 59 -8.48 0.59 -21.58
CA PRO A 59 -7.70 -0.47 -22.20
C PRO A 59 -6.61 0.13 -23.12
N VAL A 60 -5.40 -0.41 -23.04
CA VAL A 60 -4.27 -0.03 -23.92
C VAL A 60 -3.95 -1.10 -24.96
N ALA A 61 -4.54 -2.29 -24.83
CA ALA A 61 -4.39 -3.41 -25.74
C ALA A 61 -5.73 -4.12 -25.95
N LYS A 62 -5.81 -4.96 -27.00
CA LYS A 62 -6.99 -5.81 -27.22
C LYS A 62 -7.17 -6.74 -26.02
N LYS A 63 -8.41 -6.86 -25.53
CA LYS A 63 -8.77 -7.78 -24.44
C LYS A 63 -8.39 -9.22 -24.79
N THR A 64 -7.56 -9.84 -23.96
CA THR A 64 -7.08 -11.22 -24.10
C THR A 64 -7.61 -12.13 -23.00
N VAL A 65 -7.97 -11.56 -21.86
CA VAL A 65 -8.51 -12.25 -20.70
C VAL A 65 -9.99 -11.95 -20.59
N SER A 66 -10.84 -12.97 -20.62
CA SER A 66 -12.31 -12.82 -20.61
C SER A 66 -12.84 -12.30 -19.26
N VAL A 67 -12.21 -12.73 -18.16
CA VAL A 67 -12.62 -12.38 -16.80
C VAL A 67 -11.89 -11.11 -16.35
N PRO A 68 -12.60 -10.04 -15.94
CA PRO A 68 -11.97 -8.84 -15.42
C PRO A 68 -11.26 -9.10 -14.09
N VAL A 69 -10.29 -8.24 -13.78
CA VAL A 69 -9.53 -8.29 -12.53
C VAL A 69 -9.82 -7.03 -11.72
N LEU A 70 -10.23 -7.20 -10.47
CA LEU A 70 -10.35 -6.14 -9.48
C LEU A 70 -9.12 -6.13 -8.58
N VAL A 71 -8.39 -5.03 -8.62
CA VAL A 71 -7.24 -4.79 -7.73
C VAL A 71 -7.75 -4.19 -6.42
N VAL A 72 -7.38 -4.81 -5.31
CA VAL A 72 -7.75 -4.40 -3.95
C VAL A 72 -6.49 -4.17 -3.14
N TYR A 73 -6.22 -2.93 -2.79
CA TYR A 73 -5.17 -2.53 -1.85
C TYR A 73 -5.78 -2.41 -0.43
N GLY A 74 -4.92 -2.32 0.59
CA GLY A 74 -5.40 -2.17 1.97
C GLY A 74 -5.78 -0.73 2.35
N LEU A 75 -6.20 -0.54 3.60
CA LEU A 75 -6.48 0.75 4.22
C LEU A 75 -5.20 1.46 4.68
N VAL A 76 -4.14 0.70 4.96
CA VAL A 76 -2.83 1.19 5.46
C VAL A 76 -2.01 1.88 4.37
N GLY A 77 -2.57 2.27 3.29
CA GLY A 77 -1.87 2.97 2.21
C GLY A 77 -2.81 3.18 1.05
N ARG A 78 -2.23 3.53 -0.11
CA ARG A 78 -3.05 3.77 -1.29
C ARG A 78 -2.69 2.84 -2.42
N TYR A 79 -3.71 2.44 -3.19
CA TYR A 79 -3.58 1.63 -4.40
C TYR A 79 -2.63 2.25 -5.44
N THR A 80 -2.35 3.55 -5.33
CA THR A 80 -1.47 4.30 -6.25
C THR A 80 -0.06 3.73 -6.33
N MET A 81 0.35 2.92 -5.32
CA MET A 81 1.60 2.15 -5.38
C MET A 81 1.65 1.16 -6.54
N ALA A 82 0.51 0.59 -6.91
CA ALA A 82 0.42 -0.32 -8.05
C ALA A 82 0.59 0.38 -9.42
N ASP A 83 0.56 1.73 -9.43
CA ASP A 83 0.70 2.57 -10.62
C ASP A 83 1.61 3.78 -10.34
N LEU A 84 2.79 3.54 -9.78
CA LEU A 84 3.65 4.59 -9.26
C LEU A 84 4.17 5.52 -10.36
N GLN A 85 4.65 4.94 -11.46
CA GLN A 85 5.14 5.66 -12.64
C GLN A 85 5.14 4.74 -13.87
N GLU A 86 5.41 5.31 -15.03
CA GLU A 86 5.23 4.63 -16.31
C GLU A 86 6.00 3.31 -16.43
N ASP A 87 7.27 3.26 -16.03
CA ASP A 87 8.12 2.06 -16.07
C ASP A 87 8.08 1.22 -14.77
N ARG A 88 7.24 1.61 -13.80
CA ARG A 88 7.01 0.92 -12.52
C ARG A 88 5.52 0.92 -12.19
N SER A 89 4.74 0.33 -13.08
CA SER A 89 3.30 0.20 -12.93
C SER A 89 2.87 -1.24 -13.19
N LEU A 90 2.40 -1.92 -12.15
CA LEU A 90 1.73 -3.21 -12.28
C LEU A 90 0.48 -3.06 -13.15
N ILE A 91 -0.25 -1.96 -12.98
CA ILE A 91 -1.46 -1.64 -13.73
C ILE A 91 -1.16 -1.59 -15.23
N ARG A 92 -0.19 -0.79 -15.67
CA ARG A 92 0.18 -0.67 -17.08
C ARG A 92 0.64 -2.00 -17.68
N ASN A 93 1.41 -2.77 -16.92
CA ASN A 93 1.86 -4.08 -17.38
C ASN A 93 0.69 -5.05 -17.60
N LEU A 94 -0.30 -5.08 -16.72
CA LEU A 94 -1.49 -5.91 -16.86
C LEU A 94 -2.37 -5.43 -18.03
N LEU A 95 -2.57 -4.11 -18.17
CA LEU A 95 -3.30 -3.54 -19.29
C LEU A 95 -2.64 -3.86 -20.64
N ALA A 96 -1.30 -3.82 -20.70
CA ALA A 96 -0.54 -4.18 -21.92
C ALA A 96 -0.73 -5.67 -22.30
N GLN A 97 -1.04 -6.52 -21.34
CA GLN A 97 -1.41 -7.93 -21.59
C GLN A 97 -2.91 -8.10 -21.96
N GLY A 98 -3.66 -7.03 -22.10
CA GLY A 98 -5.08 -7.06 -22.47
C GLY A 98 -6.01 -7.51 -21.33
N VAL A 99 -5.62 -7.28 -20.08
CA VAL A 99 -6.47 -7.51 -18.91
C VAL A 99 -7.42 -6.34 -18.74
N ASP A 100 -8.71 -6.61 -18.53
CA ASP A 100 -9.72 -5.61 -18.15
C ASP A 100 -9.62 -5.34 -16.66
N LEU A 101 -9.13 -4.15 -16.28
CA LEU A 101 -8.72 -3.84 -14.90
C LEU A 101 -9.64 -2.84 -14.23
N TYR A 102 -9.94 -3.15 -12.99
CA TYR A 102 -10.61 -2.27 -12.03
C TYR A 102 -9.75 -2.11 -10.77
N VAL A 103 -9.95 -1.03 -10.04
CA VAL A 103 -9.28 -0.81 -8.74
C VAL A 103 -10.23 -0.14 -7.76
N VAL A 104 -10.17 -0.58 -6.50
CA VAL A 104 -10.87 0.07 -5.40
C VAL A 104 -9.99 1.16 -4.81
N ASP A 105 -10.55 2.35 -4.66
CA ASP A 105 -10.04 3.43 -3.83
C ASP A 105 -10.96 3.58 -2.60
N TRP A 106 -10.45 3.30 -1.43
CA TRP A 106 -11.21 3.39 -0.18
C TRP A 106 -11.49 4.83 0.26
N GLY A 107 -10.87 5.81 -0.41
CA GLY A 107 -10.96 7.22 -0.05
C GLY A 107 -10.10 7.57 1.16
N THR A 108 -10.47 8.65 1.84
CA THR A 108 -9.78 9.14 3.04
C THR A 108 -10.74 9.17 4.20
N PRO A 109 -10.58 8.27 5.18
CA PRO A 109 -11.41 8.26 6.38
C PRO A 109 -11.29 9.58 7.16
N THR A 110 -12.39 10.02 7.73
CA THR A 110 -12.46 11.11 8.68
C THR A 110 -12.84 10.57 10.06
N ARG A 111 -12.86 11.41 11.08
CA ARG A 111 -13.32 11.01 12.42
C ARG A 111 -14.76 10.48 12.43
N GLY A 112 -15.58 10.84 11.44
CA GLY A 112 -16.94 10.30 11.28
C GLY A 112 -16.96 8.82 10.90
N ASP A 113 -15.92 8.32 10.25
CA ASP A 113 -15.81 6.96 9.74
C ASP A 113 -15.22 5.97 10.77
N ARG A 114 -14.93 6.43 12.00
CA ARG A 114 -14.28 5.62 13.06
C ARG A 114 -15.02 4.33 13.43
N TRP A 115 -16.30 4.26 13.14
CA TRP A 115 -17.15 3.11 13.44
C TRP A 115 -17.13 2.02 12.38
N LEU A 116 -16.54 2.30 11.21
CA LEU A 116 -16.41 1.31 10.14
C LEU A 116 -15.52 0.17 10.58
N THR A 117 -16.00 -1.05 10.40
CA THR A 117 -15.35 -2.31 10.73
C THR A 117 -14.70 -2.94 9.49
N LEU A 118 -13.91 -3.98 9.66
CA LEU A 118 -13.42 -4.79 8.54
C LEU A 118 -14.58 -5.48 7.80
N GLU A 119 -15.66 -5.81 8.49
CA GLU A 119 -16.86 -6.34 7.86
C GLU A 119 -17.49 -5.33 6.89
N ASP A 120 -17.62 -4.05 7.29
CA ASP A 120 -18.17 -3.01 6.40
C ASP A 120 -17.33 -2.89 5.13
N TYR A 121 -16.00 -2.98 5.25
CA TYR A 121 -15.11 -2.93 4.08
C TYR A 121 -15.18 -4.17 3.20
N ILE A 122 -15.35 -5.36 3.79
CA ILE A 122 -15.30 -6.63 3.06
C ILE A 122 -16.69 -7.04 2.55
N ASP A 123 -17.69 -7.07 3.43
CA ASP A 123 -19.02 -7.61 3.10
C ASP A 123 -19.94 -6.57 2.47
N ASP A 124 -19.64 -5.27 2.63
CA ASP A 124 -20.46 -4.20 2.08
C ASP A 124 -19.76 -3.45 0.93
N TYR A 125 -18.68 -2.73 1.19
CA TYR A 125 -18.03 -1.92 0.15
C TYR A 125 -17.38 -2.76 -0.95
N LEU A 126 -16.62 -3.81 -0.59
CA LEU A 126 -15.97 -4.68 -1.57
C LEU A 126 -17.02 -5.49 -2.35
N ASP A 127 -18.03 -6.04 -1.69
CA ASP A 127 -19.12 -6.77 -2.36
C ASP A 127 -19.86 -5.88 -3.35
N ALA A 128 -20.16 -4.63 -2.98
CA ALA A 128 -20.79 -3.67 -3.87
C ALA A 128 -19.91 -3.36 -5.11
N CYS A 129 -18.60 -3.22 -4.93
CA CYS A 129 -17.64 -3.04 -6.03
C CYS A 129 -17.59 -4.27 -6.93
N ILE A 130 -17.51 -5.48 -6.37
CA ILE A 130 -17.53 -6.74 -7.12
C ILE A 130 -18.83 -6.86 -7.90
N GLY A 131 -19.97 -6.56 -7.26
CA GLY A 131 -21.29 -6.54 -7.90
C GLY A 131 -21.35 -5.61 -9.10
N GLN A 132 -20.71 -4.43 -9.02
CA GLN A 132 -20.64 -3.51 -10.15
C GLN A 132 -19.79 -4.07 -11.29
N VAL A 133 -18.63 -4.66 -11.00
CA VAL A 133 -17.78 -5.30 -12.04
C VAL A 133 -18.53 -6.45 -12.70
N CYS A 134 -19.25 -7.27 -11.95
CA CYS A 134 -20.09 -8.34 -12.48
C CYS A 134 -21.16 -7.79 -13.43
N ARG A 135 -21.88 -6.74 -13.04
CA ARG A 135 -22.88 -6.09 -13.91
C ARG A 135 -22.28 -5.55 -15.21
N GLU A 136 -21.13 -4.86 -15.15
CA GLU A 136 -20.47 -4.32 -16.35
C GLU A 136 -19.92 -5.42 -17.28
N SER A 137 -19.46 -6.53 -16.72
CA SER A 137 -18.87 -7.63 -17.50
C SER A 137 -19.89 -8.67 -17.97
N GLY A 138 -21.09 -8.71 -17.39
CA GLY A 138 -22.10 -9.74 -17.63
C GLY A 138 -21.70 -11.11 -17.05
N LEU A 139 -20.82 -11.15 -16.04
CA LEU A 139 -20.33 -12.36 -15.39
C LEU A 139 -20.79 -12.41 -13.94
N ASP A 140 -21.00 -13.61 -13.41
CA ASP A 140 -21.38 -13.82 -12.00
C ASP A 140 -20.17 -13.78 -11.05
N ALA A 141 -18.95 -14.05 -11.59
CA ALA A 141 -17.71 -14.11 -10.84
C ALA A 141 -16.57 -13.40 -11.58
N ILE A 142 -15.69 -12.74 -10.81
CA ILE A 142 -14.53 -12.00 -11.32
C ILE A 142 -13.23 -12.49 -10.68
N SER A 143 -12.09 -12.04 -11.19
CA SER A 143 -10.79 -12.29 -10.56
C SER A 143 -10.45 -11.17 -9.59
N LEU A 144 -9.93 -11.53 -8.42
CA LEU A 144 -9.45 -10.60 -7.40
C LEU A 144 -7.93 -10.62 -7.32
N LEU A 145 -7.30 -9.45 -7.30
CA LEU A 145 -5.88 -9.27 -7.02
C LEU A 145 -5.74 -8.47 -5.73
N GLY A 146 -5.53 -9.16 -4.63
CA GLY A 146 -5.33 -8.56 -3.31
C GLY A 146 -3.86 -8.25 -3.04
N ILE A 147 -3.57 -7.03 -2.60
CA ILE A 147 -2.21 -6.57 -2.31
C ILE A 147 -2.13 -6.17 -0.83
N CYS A 148 -1.15 -6.73 -0.10
CA CYS A 148 -0.92 -6.46 1.32
C CYS A 148 -2.20 -6.74 2.15
N GLU A 149 -2.67 -5.78 2.97
CA GLU A 149 -3.93 -5.87 3.72
C GLU A 149 -5.14 -6.12 2.81
N GLY A 150 -5.16 -5.54 1.60
CA GLY A 150 -6.20 -5.82 0.61
C GLY A 150 -6.23 -7.29 0.17
N GLY A 151 -5.12 -8.00 0.30
CA GLY A 151 -5.07 -9.44 0.14
C GLY A 151 -5.82 -10.19 1.25
N VAL A 152 -5.79 -9.70 2.48
CA VAL A 152 -6.61 -10.25 3.59
C VAL A 152 -8.10 -10.04 3.29
N PHE A 153 -8.47 -8.84 2.83
CA PHE A 153 -9.87 -8.53 2.47
C PHE A 153 -10.38 -9.47 1.37
N THR A 154 -9.61 -9.63 0.31
CA THR A 154 -10.00 -10.52 -0.81
C THR A 154 -9.99 -11.99 -0.43
N LEU A 155 -9.10 -12.41 0.46
CA LEU A 155 -9.07 -13.78 1.01
C LEU A 155 -10.33 -14.06 1.84
N CYS A 156 -10.65 -13.17 2.78
CA CYS A 156 -11.84 -13.28 3.62
C CYS A 156 -13.12 -13.26 2.77
N TYR A 157 -13.19 -12.35 1.78
CA TYR A 157 -14.32 -12.30 0.86
C TYR A 157 -14.47 -13.60 0.06
N ALA A 158 -13.36 -14.12 -0.50
CA ALA A 158 -13.40 -15.37 -1.29
C ALA A 158 -13.79 -16.59 -0.45
N ALA A 159 -13.41 -16.64 0.83
CA ALA A 159 -13.83 -17.71 1.74
C ALA A 159 -15.34 -17.67 2.03
N ARG A 160 -15.92 -16.48 2.13
CA ARG A 160 -17.33 -16.28 2.43
C ARG A 160 -18.26 -16.32 1.22
N ARG A 161 -17.75 -15.96 0.04
CA ARG A 161 -18.51 -15.84 -1.23
C ARG A 161 -17.73 -16.45 -2.40
N PRO A 162 -17.37 -17.75 -2.33
CA PRO A 162 -16.54 -18.39 -3.35
C PRO A 162 -17.18 -18.39 -4.75
N GLU A 163 -18.51 -18.34 -4.83
CA GLU A 163 -19.25 -18.29 -6.09
C GLU A 163 -19.03 -16.97 -6.87
N ARG A 164 -18.58 -15.91 -6.19
CA ARG A 164 -18.31 -14.59 -6.77
C ARG A 164 -16.86 -14.41 -7.23
N VAL A 165 -15.99 -15.36 -6.91
CA VAL A 165 -14.54 -15.25 -7.15
C VAL A 165 -14.09 -16.33 -8.12
N LYS A 166 -13.70 -15.93 -9.32
CA LYS A 166 -13.19 -16.84 -10.36
C LYS A 166 -11.75 -17.26 -10.10
N ASN A 167 -10.91 -16.28 -9.76
CA ASN A 167 -9.51 -16.49 -9.38
C ASN A 167 -9.15 -15.52 -8.26
N LEU A 168 -8.30 -15.96 -7.35
CA LEU A 168 -7.74 -15.15 -6.29
C LEU A 168 -6.23 -15.11 -6.41
N VAL A 169 -5.67 -13.92 -6.56
CA VAL A 169 -4.22 -13.67 -6.56
C VAL A 169 -3.88 -12.86 -5.33
N LEU A 170 -2.99 -13.38 -4.50
CA LEU A 170 -2.53 -12.71 -3.27
C LEU A 170 -1.07 -12.30 -3.44
N THR A 171 -0.77 -11.02 -3.19
CA THR A 171 0.56 -10.45 -3.31
C THR A 171 0.96 -9.80 -1.99
N ILE A 172 2.10 -10.22 -1.41
CA ILE A 172 2.62 -9.71 -0.12
C ILE A 172 1.55 -9.67 0.99
N THR A 173 0.64 -10.64 1.00
CA THR A 173 -0.50 -10.71 1.91
C THR A 173 -0.10 -11.35 3.23
N PRO A 174 -0.29 -10.69 4.37
CA PRO A 174 -0.06 -11.30 5.68
C PRO A 174 -1.24 -12.22 6.03
N VAL A 175 -1.02 -13.52 6.05
CA VAL A 175 -2.03 -14.53 6.47
C VAL A 175 -1.72 -15.04 7.87
N ASP A 176 -0.45 -15.36 8.11
CA ASP A 176 0.06 -15.67 9.45
C ASP A 176 0.85 -14.46 9.98
N PHE A 177 0.22 -13.72 10.87
CA PHE A 177 0.80 -12.49 11.46
C PHE A 177 1.89 -12.77 12.50
N HIS A 178 2.08 -14.04 12.89
CA HIS A 178 3.13 -14.46 13.80
C HIS A 178 4.25 -15.24 13.09
N ALA A 179 4.12 -15.51 11.79
CA ALA A 179 5.15 -16.19 11.04
C ALA A 179 6.46 -15.41 11.02
N ASN A 180 7.50 -16.08 11.48
CA ASN A 180 8.87 -15.62 11.29
C ASN A 180 9.42 -16.34 10.05
N ALA A 181 9.65 -15.62 8.98
CA ALA A 181 10.36 -16.21 7.84
C ALA A 181 11.73 -16.70 8.32
N LYS A 182 12.04 -18.00 8.14
CA LYS A 182 13.35 -18.55 8.47
C LYS A 182 14.44 -17.77 7.72
N GLY A 183 15.39 -17.20 8.46
CA GLY A 183 16.48 -16.39 7.91
C GLY A 183 16.11 -14.93 7.64
N ALA A 184 14.90 -14.50 7.96
CA ALA A 184 14.55 -13.08 7.89
C ALA A 184 15.27 -12.29 9.01
N PRO A 185 15.67 -11.04 8.72
CA PRO A 185 16.22 -10.16 9.73
C PRO A 185 15.26 -9.99 10.93
N PRO A 186 15.75 -9.79 12.16
CA PRO A 186 14.92 -9.71 13.35
C PRO A 186 13.89 -8.56 13.36
N HIS A 187 14.00 -7.63 12.43
CA HIS A 187 13.04 -6.52 12.23
C HIS A 187 11.82 -6.90 11.37
N HIS A 188 11.79 -8.08 10.74
CA HIS A 188 10.57 -8.60 10.15
C HIS A 188 9.55 -8.87 11.24
N GLY A 189 8.49 -8.08 11.26
CA GLY A 189 7.46 -8.17 12.27
C GLY A 189 7.48 -7.08 13.35
N LEU A 190 8.21 -5.96 13.12
CA LEU A 190 8.19 -4.83 14.07
C LEU A 190 6.78 -4.31 14.34
N ILE A 191 5.90 -4.31 13.34
CA ILE A 191 4.48 -3.96 13.54
C ILE A 191 3.83 -4.96 14.49
N GLY A 192 4.08 -6.26 14.30
CA GLY A 192 3.61 -7.30 15.21
C GLY A 192 4.20 -7.17 16.61
N LEU A 193 5.50 -6.87 16.74
CA LEU A 193 6.13 -6.62 18.02
C LEU A 193 5.55 -5.38 18.71
N TRP A 194 5.39 -4.28 17.98
CA TRP A 194 4.77 -3.07 18.49
C TRP A 194 3.32 -3.33 18.93
N SER A 195 2.50 -3.93 18.08
CA SER A 195 1.12 -4.28 18.40
C SER A 195 1.02 -5.17 19.64
N ARG A 196 1.86 -6.21 19.76
CA ARG A 196 1.88 -7.11 20.92
C ARG A 196 2.50 -6.50 22.18
N SER A 197 3.20 -5.36 22.08
CA SER A 197 3.68 -4.63 23.24
C SER A 197 2.60 -3.76 23.90
N LEU A 198 1.50 -3.51 23.20
CA LEU A 198 0.36 -2.78 23.72
C LEU A 198 -0.66 -3.74 24.35
N THR A 199 -1.32 -3.30 25.41
CA THR A 199 -2.50 -3.99 25.90
C THR A 199 -3.71 -3.70 25.01
N SER A 200 -4.78 -4.50 25.13
CA SER A 200 -6.03 -4.24 24.41
C SER A 200 -6.61 -2.87 24.75
N GLU A 201 -6.49 -2.47 26.04
CA GLU A 201 -6.93 -1.16 26.52
C GLU A 201 -6.08 -0.01 25.97
N ASP A 202 -4.77 -0.22 25.76
CA ASP A 202 -3.90 0.81 25.17
C ASP A 202 -4.28 1.08 23.71
N ILE A 203 -4.63 0.02 22.96
CA ILE A 203 -5.15 0.15 21.59
C ILE A 203 -6.47 0.92 21.59
N ASP A 204 -7.40 0.57 22.51
CA ASP A 204 -8.67 1.28 22.62
C ASP A 204 -8.45 2.76 22.92
N ARG A 205 -7.65 3.10 23.93
CA ARG A 205 -7.34 4.49 24.31
C ARG A 205 -6.70 5.27 23.18
N LEU A 206 -5.77 4.65 22.44
CA LEU A 206 -5.12 5.27 21.28
C LEU A 206 -6.13 5.67 20.22
N ILE A 207 -7.05 4.75 19.89
CA ILE A 207 -8.04 4.94 18.85
C ILE A 207 -9.14 5.89 19.33
N GLU A 208 -9.62 5.78 20.56
CA GLU A 208 -10.63 6.68 21.12
C GLU A 208 -10.16 8.13 21.18
N ALA A 209 -8.90 8.36 21.57
CA ALA A 209 -8.32 9.70 21.62
C ALA A 209 -8.28 10.37 20.23
N ASN A 210 -7.96 9.60 19.18
CA ASN A 210 -7.81 10.12 17.81
C ASN A 210 -9.08 9.95 16.96
N GLY A 211 -9.95 9.00 17.32
CA GLY A 211 -11.09 8.54 16.52
C GLY A 211 -10.71 7.45 15.53
N ASN A 212 -9.59 7.60 14.85
CA ASN A 212 -8.98 6.64 13.93
C ASN A 212 -7.55 6.33 14.39
N LEU A 213 -6.93 5.29 13.83
CA LEU A 213 -5.50 5.07 13.98
C LEU A 213 -4.77 6.01 13.00
N PRO A 214 -3.97 6.97 13.51
CA PRO A 214 -3.35 7.98 12.66
C PRO A 214 -2.40 7.40 11.62
N GLY A 215 -2.52 7.82 10.36
CA GLY A 215 -1.64 7.41 9.28
C GLY A 215 -0.18 7.82 9.52
N GLU A 216 0.07 8.95 10.18
CA GLU A 216 1.40 9.39 10.59
C GLU A 216 2.06 8.43 11.58
N LEU A 217 1.29 7.94 12.58
CA LEU A 217 1.79 6.93 13.52
C LEU A 217 2.15 5.64 12.80
N MET A 218 1.31 5.18 11.88
CA MET A 218 1.60 4.00 11.06
C MET A 218 2.85 4.22 10.20
N SER A 219 3.02 5.41 9.62
CA SER A 219 4.23 5.77 8.86
C SER A 219 5.48 5.69 9.72
N PHE A 220 5.40 6.17 10.95
CA PHE A 220 6.50 6.07 11.91
C PHE A 220 6.82 4.59 12.25
N VAL A 221 5.83 3.78 12.59
CA VAL A 221 6.02 2.35 12.90
C VAL A 221 6.61 1.61 11.69
N PHE A 222 6.15 1.87 10.47
CA PHE A 222 6.74 1.29 9.26
C PHE A 222 8.19 1.73 9.03
N SER A 223 8.54 2.98 9.36
CA SER A 223 9.92 3.47 9.24
C SER A 223 10.91 2.71 10.12
N LEU A 224 10.43 2.19 11.27
CA LEU A 224 11.22 1.36 12.17
C LEU A 224 11.58 -0.02 11.58
N MET A 225 10.91 -0.46 10.52
CA MET A 225 11.28 -1.70 9.80
C MET A 225 12.62 -1.55 9.06
N THR A 226 12.99 -0.35 8.67
CA THR A 226 14.26 -0.04 8.00
C THR A 226 14.92 1.20 8.62
N PRO A 227 15.31 1.15 9.90
CA PRO A 227 15.71 2.34 10.66
C PRO A 227 16.93 3.04 10.07
N VAL A 228 17.92 2.29 9.57
CA VAL A 228 19.09 2.89 8.91
C VAL A 228 18.68 3.63 7.64
N ASN A 229 17.86 3.02 6.80
CA ASN A 229 17.37 3.65 5.58
C ASN A 229 16.50 4.88 5.91
N ALA A 230 15.65 4.80 6.93
CA ALA A 230 14.83 5.93 7.37
C ALA A 230 15.68 7.13 7.81
N LEU A 231 16.76 6.89 8.57
CA LEU A 231 17.68 7.92 9.06
C LEU A 231 18.59 8.49 7.96
N THR A 232 18.98 7.66 6.98
CA THR A 232 19.95 8.05 5.94
C THR A 232 19.30 8.44 4.63
N LYS A 233 17.98 8.26 4.49
CA LYS A 233 17.25 8.46 3.24
C LYS A 233 17.46 9.84 2.61
N TYR A 234 17.34 10.90 3.40
CA TYR A 234 17.47 12.26 2.91
C TYR A 234 18.94 12.75 2.81
N ASN A 235 19.87 12.03 3.43
CA ASN A 235 21.29 12.35 3.36
C ASN A 235 21.97 11.53 2.25
N LEU A 236 22.14 10.22 2.50
CA LEU A 236 22.81 9.33 1.55
C LEU A 236 21.91 8.94 0.38
N GLY A 237 20.68 8.51 0.66
CA GLY A 237 19.77 8.04 -0.38
C GLY A 237 19.38 9.10 -1.40
N LEU A 238 19.08 10.31 -0.96
CA LEU A 238 18.82 11.43 -1.87
C LEU A 238 20.07 11.83 -2.64
N PHE A 239 21.22 11.90 -1.97
CA PHE A 239 22.48 12.24 -2.60
C PHE A 239 22.85 11.26 -3.72
N ASP A 240 22.56 9.97 -3.55
CA ASP A 240 22.89 8.94 -4.54
C ASP A 240 22.05 9.03 -5.83
N VAL A 241 20.92 9.73 -5.78
CA VAL A 241 19.98 9.81 -6.91
C VAL A 241 19.80 11.22 -7.47
N MET A 242 20.23 12.26 -6.75
CA MET A 242 19.87 13.65 -7.04
C MET A 242 20.46 14.21 -8.33
N ASP A 243 21.54 13.65 -8.83
CA ASP A 243 22.20 14.08 -10.07
C ASP A 243 21.72 13.33 -11.33
N ASP A 244 20.74 12.44 -11.17
CA ASP A 244 20.06 11.71 -12.22
C ASP A 244 18.55 12.02 -12.17
N GLU A 245 18.04 12.71 -13.17
CA GLU A 245 16.63 13.18 -13.20
C GLU A 245 15.63 12.03 -13.03
N LYS A 246 15.84 10.89 -13.71
CA LYS A 246 14.94 9.75 -13.65
C LYS A 246 14.93 9.12 -12.25
N LYS A 247 16.10 8.96 -11.64
CA LYS A 247 16.21 8.42 -10.28
C LYS A 247 15.65 9.39 -9.25
N LEU A 248 15.92 10.68 -9.41
CA LEU A 248 15.36 11.72 -8.55
C LEU A 248 13.82 11.74 -8.59
N LEU A 249 13.23 11.75 -9.79
CA LEU A 249 11.78 11.71 -9.94
C LEU A 249 11.17 10.45 -9.34
N ASN A 250 11.81 9.28 -9.52
CA ASN A 250 11.37 8.05 -8.86
C ASN A 250 11.44 8.16 -7.33
N PHE A 251 12.51 8.73 -6.79
CA PHE A 251 12.63 8.97 -5.34
C PHE A 251 11.51 9.88 -4.85
N LEU A 252 11.25 10.99 -5.52
CA LEU A 252 10.21 11.96 -5.13
C LEU A 252 8.79 11.37 -5.23
N ARG A 253 8.51 10.52 -6.24
CA ARG A 253 7.21 9.83 -6.36
C ARG A 253 7.01 8.81 -5.23
N MET A 254 8.06 8.08 -4.86
CA MET A 254 8.01 7.18 -3.70
C MET A 254 7.75 7.97 -2.41
N GLU A 255 8.41 9.11 -2.21
CA GLU A 255 8.19 9.97 -1.05
C GLU A 255 6.74 10.49 -1.02
N LYS A 256 6.23 10.96 -2.16
CA LYS A 256 4.85 11.42 -2.27
C LYS A 256 3.86 10.33 -1.88
N TRP A 257 4.05 9.09 -2.34
CA TRP A 257 3.21 7.97 -1.95
C TRP A 257 3.34 7.62 -0.46
N LEU A 258 4.57 7.62 0.09
CA LEU A 258 4.81 7.31 1.50
C LEU A 258 4.16 8.35 2.44
N GLN A 259 4.08 9.61 2.02
CA GLN A 259 3.46 10.70 2.79
C GLN A 259 1.93 10.70 2.66
N ASP A 260 1.37 10.16 1.57
CA ASP A 260 -0.08 10.04 1.38
C ASP A 260 -0.63 8.76 2.04
N ARG A 261 -0.54 8.72 3.37
CA ARG A 261 -1.06 7.61 4.16
C ARG A 261 -2.32 8.05 4.89
N PRO A 262 -3.49 7.52 4.51
CA PRO A 262 -4.73 7.82 5.22
C PRO A 262 -4.71 7.24 6.64
N ASP A 263 -5.54 7.80 7.50
CA ASP A 263 -5.86 7.16 8.78
C ASP A 263 -6.54 5.82 8.53
N HIS A 264 -6.36 4.87 9.45
CA HIS A 264 -7.11 3.63 9.43
C HIS A 264 -8.36 3.79 10.31
N PRO A 265 -9.58 3.48 9.82
CA PRO A 265 -10.81 3.63 10.60
C PRO A 265 -10.77 2.92 11.93
N GLY A 266 -11.33 3.54 12.96
CA GLY A 266 -11.10 3.13 14.35
C GLY A 266 -11.43 1.68 14.66
N GLU A 267 -12.67 1.23 14.38
CA GLU A 267 -13.06 -0.16 14.68
C GLU A 267 -12.34 -1.17 13.77
N ALA A 268 -12.14 -0.85 12.48
CA ALA A 268 -11.35 -1.69 11.59
C ALA A 268 -9.89 -1.79 12.07
N ALA A 269 -9.31 -0.69 12.59
CA ALA A 269 -7.95 -0.69 13.16
C ALA A 269 -7.86 -1.53 14.44
N LYS A 270 -8.89 -1.50 15.30
CA LYS A 270 -8.95 -2.38 16.49
C LYS A 270 -8.94 -3.86 16.08
N GLN A 271 -9.79 -4.25 15.14
CA GLN A 271 -9.82 -5.62 14.62
C GLN A 271 -8.47 -6.00 13.98
N TRP A 272 -7.89 -5.12 13.17
CA TRP A 272 -6.61 -5.34 12.54
C TRP A 272 -5.49 -5.58 13.56
N LEU A 273 -5.39 -4.72 14.59
CA LEU A 273 -4.34 -4.82 15.60
C LEU A 273 -4.58 -5.96 16.60
N LYS A 274 -5.80 -6.12 17.10
CA LYS A 274 -6.12 -7.12 18.15
C LYS A 274 -6.30 -8.50 17.54
N ASP A 275 -7.27 -8.66 16.64
CA ASP A 275 -7.68 -9.98 16.16
C ASP A 275 -6.62 -10.62 15.24
N LEU A 276 -5.96 -9.79 14.40
CA LEU A 276 -4.99 -10.29 13.43
C LEU A 276 -3.55 -10.22 13.97
N TYR A 277 -3.04 -9.05 14.41
CA TYR A 277 -1.64 -8.95 14.87
C TYR A 277 -1.39 -9.53 16.25
N GLN A 278 -2.28 -9.31 17.22
CA GLN A 278 -2.09 -9.83 18.57
C GLN A 278 -2.50 -11.30 18.68
N GLU A 279 -3.68 -11.63 18.20
CA GLU A 279 -4.28 -12.95 18.39
C GLU A 279 -4.07 -13.91 17.23
N ASN A 280 -3.69 -13.41 16.03
CA ASN A 280 -3.44 -14.22 14.85
C ASN A 280 -4.63 -15.13 14.46
N GLN A 281 -5.85 -14.59 14.60
CA GLN A 281 -7.09 -15.36 14.48
C GLN A 281 -7.30 -15.93 13.07
N LEU A 282 -6.78 -15.26 12.03
CA LEU A 282 -7.00 -15.68 10.64
C LEU A 282 -6.44 -17.09 10.39
N VAL A 283 -5.18 -17.33 10.70
CA VAL A 283 -4.53 -18.64 10.48
C VAL A 283 -5.05 -19.71 11.44
N LYS A 284 -5.60 -19.30 12.59
CA LYS A 284 -6.23 -20.21 13.55
C LYS A 284 -7.66 -20.62 13.15
N GLY A 285 -8.25 -19.99 12.12
CA GLY A 285 -9.64 -20.19 11.74
C GLY A 285 -10.63 -19.68 12.80
N GLU A 286 -10.23 -18.65 13.55
CA GLU A 286 -11.03 -18.04 14.62
C GLU A 286 -11.57 -16.67 14.23
N PHE A 287 -10.99 -16.06 13.17
CA PHE A 287 -11.38 -14.73 12.71
C PHE A 287 -12.84 -14.72 12.26
N ARG A 288 -13.57 -13.68 12.67
CA ARG A 288 -14.99 -13.53 12.40
C ARG A 288 -15.29 -12.17 11.76
N LEU A 289 -16.22 -12.21 10.82
CA LEU A 289 -16.85 -11.03 10.23
C LEU A 289 -18.36 -11.17 10.43
N GLY A 290 -19.00 -10.18 11.05
CA GLY A 290 -20.43 -10.25 11.37
C GLY A 290 -20.84 -11.42 12.27
N GLY A 291 -19.93 -11.89 13.11
CA GLY A 291 -20.16 -13.05 13.96
C GLY A 291 -19.98 -14.42 13.28
N GLU A 292 -19.80 -14.45 11.95
CA GLU A 292 -19.53 -15.68 11.20
C GLU A 292 -18.03 -15.90 11.00
N LYS A 293 -17.59 -17.15 11.05
CA LYS A 293 -16.18 -17.50 10.78
C LYS A 293 -15.85 -17.30 9.31
N VAL A 294 -14.63 -16.83 9.10
CA VAL A 294 -14.03 -16.73 7.76
C VAL A 294 -13.36 -18.04 7.39
#